data_846114e82cc58aa4e51f824468aa150e
#
_entry.id   846114e82cc58aa4e51f824468aa150e
#
_cell.length_a   1.000
_cell.length_b   1.000
_cell.length_c   1.000
_cell.angle_alpha   90.00
_cell.angle_beta   90.00
_cell.angle_gamma   90.00
#
_symmetry.space_group_name_H-M   'P 1'
#
loop_
_entity.id
_entity.type
_entity.pdbx_description
1 polymer ?
#
loop_
_entity_poly.entity_id
_entity_poly.type
_entity_poly.pdbx_seq_one_letter_code
_entity_poly.pdbx_strand_id
1 'polypeptide(L)'
;MLMPNRVLAAAAGLLALLALPAVMCAQAPNAERVAAAKELMQIAGVAKQFDEVMPYLMRQLAQSFTAIAPDKATQIGEVFAQLATKFVDRKGELIDEIAALYAEKLTLEELAALIAFYKSPIGTKFVAVQPEIMRQSIVAGQRWGARLGREIEEEARKELKKRGVDL
;
A
#
# COMPACT_ATOMS: atom_id res chain seq x y z
N MET A 1 -79.00 -44.53 18.36
CA MET A 1 -79.39 -44.07 17.03
C MET A 1 -78.54 -42.85 16.64
N LEU A 2 -77.91 -42.92 15.48
CA LEU A 2 -77.10 -41.95 14.72
C LEU A 2 -75.70 -41.53 15.24
N MET A 3 -74.92 -41.91 14.55
CA MET A 3 -73.63 -41.80 13.77
C MET A 3 -72.85 -40.50 13.83
N PRO A 4 -71.57 -40.60 13.51
CA PRO A 4 -70.51 -39.67 13.90
C PRO A 4 -70.17 -38.64 12.81
N ASN A 5 -69.54 -37.59 13.17
CA ASN A 5 -68.95 -36.69 12.19
C ASN A 5 -67.44 -36.59 12.38
N ARG A 6 -66.75 -37.09 11.38
CA ARG A 6 -65.30 -36.98 11.23
C ARG A 6 -64.96 -35.57 10.75
N VAL A 7 -64.13 -34.86 11.49
CA VAL A 7 -63.48 -33.64 11.00
C VAL A 7 -61.99 -33.93 10.84
N LEU A 8 -61.53 -33.93 9.59
CA LEU A 8 -60.13 -33.96 9.21
C LEU A 8 -59.50 -32.66 9.61
N ALA A 9 -58.50 -32.72 10.47
CA ALA A 9 -57.60 -31.60 10.70
C ALA A 9 -56.41 -31.70 9.73
N ALA A 10 -56.34 -30.77 8.77
CA ALA A 10 -55.19 -30.59 7.87
C ALA A 10 -54.08 -29.86 8.64
N ALA A 11 -52.98 -30.54 8.90
CA ALA A 11 -51.76 -29.94 9.44
C ALA A 11 -51.00 -29.25 8.30
N ALA A 12 -51.07 -27.92 8.25
CA ALA A 12 -50.21 -27.10 7.39
C ALA A 12 -48.80 -26.98 8.05
N GLY A 13 -47.86 -27.75 7.55
CA GLY A 13 -46.45 -27.63 7.95
C GLY A 13 -45.83 -26.35 7.38
N LEU A 14 -45.53 -25.39 8.27
CA LEU A 14 -44.80 -24.18 7.94
C LEU A 14 -43.30 -24.51 7.92
N LEU A 15 -42.74 -24.74 6.73
CA LEU A 15 -41.27 -24.83 6.54
C LEU A 15 -40.67 -23.42 6.68
N ALA A 16 -40.19 -23.08 7.86
CA ALA A 16 -39.36 -21.92 8.06
C ALA A 16 -37.97 -22.20 7.45
N LEU A 17 -37.72 -21.64 6.26
CA LEU A 17 -36.42 -21.61 5.62
C LEU A 17 -35.53 -20.67 6.45
N LEU A 18 -34.73 -21.20 7.35
CA LEU A 18 -33.66 -20.48 8.04
C LEU A 18 -32.57 -20.15 7.00
N ALA A 19 -32.65 -18.95 6.44
CA ALA A 19 -31.55 -18.36 5.72
C ALA A 19 -30.42 -18.07 6.74
N LEU A 20 -29.47 -19.01 6.85
CA LEU A 20 -28.22 -18.78 7.54
C LEU A 20 -27.48 -17.67 6.80
N PRO A 21 -27.05 -16.57 7.46
CA PRO A 21 -26.15 -15.63 6.85
C PRO A 21 -24.86 -16.41 6.53
N ALA A 22 -24.49 -16.43 5.26
CA ALA A 22 -23.17 -16.92 4.86
C ALA A 22 -22.13 -16.06 5.59
N VAL A 23 -21.59 -16.59 6.68
CA VAL A 23 -20.40 -16.05 7.31
C VAL A 23 -19.33 -16.16 6.23
N MET A 24 -19.00 -15.03 5.59
CA MET A 24 -17.80 -14.92 4.77
C MET A 24 -16.61 -15.16 5.72
N CYS A 25 -16.24 -16.43 5.92
CA CYS A 25 -14.95 -16.77 6.44
C CYS A 25 -13.92 -16.09 5.53
N ALA A 26 -13.18 -15.13 6.07
CA ALA A 26 -11.97 -14.63 5.44
C ALA A 26 -11.05 -15.85 5.26
N GLN A 27 -11.13 -16.47 4.09
CA GLN A 27 -10.25 -17.58 3.73
C GLN A 27 -8.84 -16.99 3.64
N ALA A 28 -7.87 -17.68 4.25
CA ALA A 28 -6.46 -17.37 4.01
C ALA A 28 -6.22 -17.21 2.50
N PRO A 29 -5.40 -16.22 2.09
CA PRO A 29 -5.18 -15.96 0.66
C PRO A 29 -4.77 -17.25 -0.02
N ASN A 30 -5.49 -17.69 -1.04
CA ASN A 30 -5.10 -18.88 -1.76
C ASN A 30 -3.82 -18.59 -2.57
N ALA A 31 -3.02 -19.61 -2.84
CA ALA A 31 -1.73 -19.46 -3.52
C ALA A 31 -1.87 -18.79 -4.90
N GLU A 32 -2.99 -18.99 -5.59
CA GLU A 32 -3.29 -18.40 -6.88
C GLU A 32 -3.50 -16.88 -6.79
N ARG A 33 -4.24 -16.41 -5.78
CA ARG A 33 -4.41 -14.97 -5.55
C ARG A 33 -3.08 -14.30 -5.17
N VAL A 34 -2.26 -14.95 -4.35
CA VAL A 34 -0.92 -14.44 -3.99
C VAL A 34 -0.04 -14.35 -5.24
N ALA A 35 -0.07 -15.36 -6.12
CA ALA A 35 0.69 -15.33 -7.37
C ALA A 35 0.23 -14.19 -8.29
N ALA A 36 -1.09 -14.01 -8.47
CA ALA A 36 -1.66 -12.90 -9.24
C ALA A 36 -1.30 -11.53 -8.62
N ALA A 37 -1.32 -11.42 -7.29
CA ALA A 37 -0.91 -10.21 -6.60
C ALA A 37 0.57 -9.86 -6.84
N LYS A 38 1.47 -10.85 -6.80
CA LYS A 38 2.89 -10.66 -7.15
C LYS A 38 3.08 -10.18 -8.58
N GLU A 39 2.37 -10.79 -9.53
CA GLU A 39 2.38 -10.36 -10.93
C GLU A 39 1.92 -8.90 -11.05
N LEU A 40 0.79 -8.55 -10.43
CA LEU A 40 0.29 -7.17 -10.40
C LEU A 40 1.34 -6.20 -9.85
N MET A 41 1.94 -6.50 -8.70
CA MET A 41 2.97 -5.66 -8.07
C MET A 41 4.16 -5.45 -8.99
N GLN A 42 4.57 -6.47 -9.73
CA GLN A 42 5.68 -6.40 -10.66
C GLN A 42 5.38 -5.49 -11.85
N ILE A 43 4.24 -5.68 -12.53
CA ILE A 43 3.89 -4.90 -13.72
C ILE A 43 3.45 -3.48 -13.42
N ALA A 44 2.84 -3.24 -12.25
CA ALA A 44 2.47 -1.91 -11.77
C ALA A 44 3.68 -1.12 -11.21
N GLY A 45 4.87 -1.72 -11.15
CA GLY A 45 6.08 -1.07 -10.65
C GLY A 45 6.15 -0.94 -9.12
N VAL A 46 5.18 -1.51 -8.39
CA VAL A 46 5.15 -1.47 -6.92
C VAL A 46 6.36 -2.17 -6.31
N ALA A 47 6.76 -3.33 -6.86
CA ALA A 47 7.92 -4.08 -6.38
C ALA A 47 9.24 -3.28 -6.44
N LYS A 48 9.37 -2.37 -7.42
CA LYS A 48 10.55 -1.50 -7.56
C LYS A 48 10.67 -0.46 -6.43
N GLN A 49 9.55 -0.05 -5.83
CA GLN A 49 9.57 0.91 -4.72
C GLN A 49 10.29 0.34 -3.49
N PHE A 50 10.37 -0.98 -3.38
CA PHE A 50 11.07 -1.66 -2.29
C PHE A 50 12.56 -1.91 -2.56
N ASP A 51 13.07 -1.54 -3.74
CA ASP A 51 14.51 -1.68 -4.05
C ASP A 51 15.39 -0.84 -3.12
N GLU A 52 14.88 0.29 -2.64
CA GLU A 52 15.58 1.19 -1.73
C GLU A 52 15.42 0.84 -0.24
N VAL A 53 14.53 -0.08 0.12
CA VAL A 53 14.26 -0.42 1.53
C VAL A 53 15.51 -1.00 2.19
N MET A 54 16.18 -1.96 1.55
CA MET A 54 17.37 -2.59 2.11
C MET A 54 18.56 -1.60 2.20
N PRO A 55 18.90 -0.84 1.13
CA PRO A 55 19.91 0.21 1.23
C PRO A 55 19.62 1.26 2.31
N TYR A 56 18.37 1.66 2.44
CA TYR A 56 17.95 2.61 3.49
C TYR A 56 18.18 2.04 4.90
N LEU A 57 17.72 0.81 5.15
CA LEU A 57 17.90 0.13 6.44
C LEU A 57 19.39 0.00 6.79
N MET A 58 20.22 -0.43 5.82
CA MET A 58 21.66 -0.58 6.04
C MET A 58 22.33 0.75 6.37
N ARG A 59 21.95 1.85 5.69
CA ARG A 59 22.46 3.20 6.02
C ARG A 59 22.07 3.62 7.43
N GLN A 60 20.82 3.40 7.83
CA GLN A 60 20.35 3.75 9.20
C GLN A 60 21.10 2.98 10.27
N LEU A 61 21.26 1.67 10.08
CA LEU A 61 22.02 0.83 11.01
C LEU A 61 23.50 1.27 11.07
N ALA A 62 24.12 1.49 9.92
CA ALA A 62 25.51 1.98 9.88
C ALA A 62 25.68 3.30 10.63
N GLN A 63 24.77 4.25 10.47
CA GLN A 63 24.77 5.52 11.21
C GLN A 63 24.65 5.31 12.72
N SER A 64 23.76 4.42 13.17
CA SER A 64 23.60 4.10 14.59
C SER A 64 24.88 3.50 15.20
N PHE A 65 25.57 2.61 14.48
CA PHE A 65 26.85 2.05 14.91
C PHE A 65 27.97 3.07 14.90
N THR A 66 27.99 3.94 13.88
CA THR A 66 28.99 5.03 13.79
C THR A 66 28.83 6.05 14.94
N ALA A 67 27.60 6.29 15.39
CA ALA A 67 27.36 7.16 16.54
C ALA A 67 27.97 6.59 17.85
N ILE A 68 28.08 5.27 17.96
CA ILE A 68 28.70 4.58 19.11
C ILE A 68 30.25 4.56 18.99
N ALA A 69 30.78 4.39 17.76
CA ALA A 69 32.20 4.26 17.49
C ALA A 69 32.62 5.15 16.28
N PRO A 70 32.68 6.48 16.44
CA PRO A 70 32.95 7.40 15.33
C PRO A 70 34.31 7.18 14.65
N ASP A 71 35.31 6.76 15.41
CA ASP A 71 36.66 6.42 14.92
C ASP A 71 36.68 5.20 13.99
N LYS A 72 35.61 4.41 13.93
CA LYS A 72 35.46 3.23 13.11
C LYS A 72 34.50 3.40 11.94
N ALA A 73 34.09 4.62 11.61
CA ALA A 73 33.06 4.91 10.60
C ALA A 73 33.31 4.20 9.26
N THR A 74 34.54 4.20 8.76
CA THR A 74 34.91 3.53 7.50
C THR A 74 34.68 2.02 7.56
N GLN A 75 35.19 1.37 8.62
CA GLN A 75 35.03 -0.08 8.79
C GLN A 75 33.56 -0.48 8.96
N ILE A 76 32.77 0.32 9.69
CA ILE A 76 31.35 0.14 9.85
C ILE A 76 30.66 0.22 8.48
N GLY A 77 30.99 1.23 7.68
CA GLY A 77 30.44 1.40 6.33
C GLY A 77 30.70 0.19 5.42
N GLU A 78 31.94 -0.33 5.41
CA GLU A 78 32.33 -1.52 4.65
C GLU A 78 31.54 -2.77 5.06
N VAL A 79 31.40 -3.00 6.38
CA VAL A 79 30.62 -4.13 6.91
C VAL A 79 29.16 -4.04 6.47
N PHE A 80 28.53 -2.88 6.61
CA PHE A 80 27.14 -2.71 6.21
C PHE A 80 26.93 -2.79 4.69
N ALA A 81 27.90 -2.38 3.89
CA ALA A 81 27.87 -2.59 2.44
C ALA A 81 27.90 -4.09 2.08
N GLN A 82 28.74 -4.88 2.73
CA GLN A 82 28.78 -6.34 2.56
C GLN A 82 27.47 -7.01 3.02
N LEU A 83 26.92 -6.57 4.16
CA LEU A 83 25.62 -7.06 4.65
C LEU A 83 24.48 -6.71 3.69
N ALA A 84 24.48 -5.52 3.08
CA ALA A 84 23.50 -5.16 2.07
C ALA A 84 23.48 -6.17 0.92
N THR A 85 24.64 -6.55 0.40
CA THR A 85 24.76 -7.57 -0.65
C THR A 85 24.26 -8.94 -0.18
N LYS A 86 24.61 -9.33 1.05
CA LYS A 86 24.22 -10.63 1.62
C LYS A 86 22.70 -10.77 1.82
N PHE A 87 22.04 -9.66 2.18
CA PHE A 87 20.60 -9.65 2.52
C PHE A 87 19.70 -9.13 1.37
N VAL A 88 20.25 -8.81 0.20
CA VAL A 88 19.48 -8.27 -0.93
C VAL A 88 18.33 -9.18 -1.36
N ASP A 89 18.54 -10.49 -1.33
CA ASP A 89 17.53 -11.48 -1.74
C ASP A 89 16.34 -11.56 -0.78
N ARG A 90 16.51 -11.09 0.47
CA ARG A 90 15.41 -11.08 1.44
C ARG A 90 14.31 -10.08 1.11
N LYS A 91 14.51 -9.21 0.12
CA LYS A 91 13.43 -8.39 -0.44
C LYS A 91 12.25 -9.26 -0.89
N GLY A 92 12.50 -10.48 -1.36
CA GLY A 92 11.47 -11.44 -1.72
C GLY A 92 10.47 -11.71 -0.61
N GLU A 93 10.93 -11.84 0.64
CA GLU A 93 10.07 -12.05 1.81
C GLU A 93 9.08 -10.89 2.00
N LEU A 94 9.55 -9.64 1.89
CA LEU A 94 8.68 -8.46 1.97
C LEU A 94 7.64 -8.42 0.83
N ILE A 95 8.06 -8.77 -0.40
CA ILE A 95 7.15 -8.87 -1.54
C ILE A 95 6.08 -9.93 -1.30
N ASP A 96 6.43 -11.06 -0.69
CA ASP A 96 5.50 -12.14 -0.36
C ASP A 96 4.46 -11.70 0.67
N GLU A 97 4.88 -11.02 1.73
CA GLU A 97 3.99 -10.47 2.74
C GLU A 97 3.02 -9.44 2.14
N ILE A 98 3.53 -8.52 1.30
CA ILE A 98 2.68 -7.51 0.67
C ILE A 98 1.72 -8.16 -0.33
N ALA A 99 2.17 -9.15 -1.11
CA ALA A 99 1.30 -9.88 -2.03
C ALA A 99 0.16 -10.60 -1.30
N ALA A 100 0.42 -11.13 -0.09
CA ALA A 100 -0.62 -11.72 0.75
C ALA A 100 -1.69 -10.67 1.16
N LEU A 101 -1.28 -9.43 1.47
CA LEU A 101 -2.22 -8.33 1.76
C LEU A 101 -3.09 -7.99 0.54
N TYR A 102 -2.51 -7.93 -0.66
CA TYR A 102 -3.30 -7.73 -1.88
C TYR A 102 -4.30 -8.88 -2.10
N ALA A 103 -3.85 -10.12 -1.92
CA ALA A 103 -4.67 -11.32 -2.07
C ALA A 103 -5.77 -11.45 -1.00
N GLU A 104 -5.61 -10.81 0.15
CA GLU A 104 -6.65 -10.68 1.18
C GLU A 104 -7.73 -9.67 0.77
N LYS A 105 -7.35 -8.56 0.16
CA LYS A 105 -8.24 -7.43 -0.14
C LYS A 105 -8.91 -7.52 -1.51
N LEU A 106 -8.33 -8.26 -2.46
CA LEU A 106 -8.81 -8.35 -3.84
C LEU A 106 -9.14 -9.79 -4.20
N THR A 107 -10.21 -9.96 -4.96
CA THR A 107 -10.58 -11.26 -5.56
C THR A 107 -9.65 -11.58 -6.74
N LEU A 108 -9.67 -12.82 -7.20
CA LEU A 108 -8.88 -13.23 -8.37
C LEU A 108 -9.31 -12.48 -9.64
N GLU A 109 -10.61 -12.24 -9.80
CA GLU A 109 -11.17 -11.50 -10.93
C GLU A 109 -10.71 -10.03 -10.92
N GLU A 110 -10.71 -9.38 -9.74
CA GLU A 110 -10.23 -8.01 -9.58
C GLU A 110 -8.72 -7.90 -9.87
N LEU A 111 -7.93 -8.85 -9.37
CA LEU A 111 -6.50 -8.92 -9.68
C LEU A 111 -6.27 -9.11 -11.18
N ALA A 112 -7.02 -10.01 -11.82
CA ALA A 112 -6.92 -10.23 -13.28
C ALA A 112 -7.29 -8.97 -14.08
N ALA A 113 -8.32 -8.24 -13.67
CA ALA A 113 -8.72 -6.99 -14.32
C ALA A 113 -7.65 -5.90 -14.19
N LEU A 114 -7.02 -5.75 -13.01
CA LEU A 114 -5.91 -4.85 -12.80
C LEU A 114 -4.68 -5.24 -13.63
N ILE A 115 -4.33 -6.53 -13.67
CA ILE A 115 -3.24 -7.04 -14.49
C ILE A 115 -3.50 -6.71 -15.97
N ALA A 116 -4.71 -6.94 -16.47
CA ALA A 116 -5.07 -6.62 -17.84
C ALA A 116 -4.94 -5.11 -18.14
N PHE A 117 -5.36 -4.26 -17.22
CA PHE A 117 -5.18 -2.81 -17.33
C PHE A 117 -3.70 -2.43 -17.41
N TYR A 118 -2.87 -2.88 -16.48
CA TYR A 118 -1.45 -2.52 -16.47
C TYR A 118 -0.65 -3.11 -17.64
N LYS A 119 -1.08 -4.23 -18.21
CA LYS A 119 -0.53 -4.78 -19.45
C LYS A 119 -1.00 -4.06 -20.72
N SER A 120 -2.06 -3.27 -20.65
CA SER A 120 -2.54 -2.50 -21.80
C SER A 120 -1.55 -1.40 -22.21
N PRO A 121 -1.63 -0.88 -23.46
CA PRO A 121 -0.76 0.20 -23.92
C PRO A 121 -0.83 1.45 -23.01
N ILE A 122 -2.01 1.78 -22.51
CA ILE A 122 -2.18 2.94 -21.61
C ILE A 122 -1.65 2.66 -20.20
N GLY A 123 -1.86 1.46 -19.67
CA GLY A 123 -1.33 1.05 -18.36
C GLY A 123 0.20 1.03 -18.36
N THR A 124 0.81 0.43 -19.38
CA THR A 124 2.27 0.42 -19.56
C THR A 124 2.84 1.84 -19.67
N LYS A 125 2.19 2.72 -20.48
CA LYS A 125 2.58 4.13 -20.58
C LYS A 125 2.47 4.83 -19.24
N PHE A 126 1.38 4.61 -18.50
CA PHE A 126 1.16 5.22 -17.19
C PHE A 126 2.29 4.88 -16.21
N VAL A 127 2.64 3.59 -16.08
CA VAL A 127 3.76 3.16 -15.21
C VAL A 127 5.07 3.79 -15.63
N ALA A 128 5.34 3.87 -16.94
CA ALA A 128 6.60 4.42 -17.46
C ALA A 128 6.77 5.92 -17.18
N VAL A 129 5.68 6.71 -17.20
CA VAL A 129 5.75 8.17 -16.99
C VAL A 129 5.63 8.59 -15.52
N GLN A 130 5.17 7.70 -14.64
CA GLN A 130 4.89 8.01 -13.24
C GLN A 130 6.10 8.55 -12.46
N PRO A 131 7.32 7.99 -12.60
CA PRO A 131 8.51 8.53 -11.91
C PRO A 131 8.81 9.99 -12.33
N GLU A 132 8.66 10.32 -13.60
CA GLU A 132 8.89 11.66 -14.09
C GLU A 132 7.81 12.64 -13.60
N ILE A 133 6.54 12.23 -13.61
CA ILE A 133 5.44 13.02 -13.05
C ILE A 133 5.71 13.29 -11.56
N MET A 134 6.12 12.29 -10.80
CA MET A 134 6.43 12.43 -9.37
C MET A 134 7.56 13.44 -9.16
N ARG A 135 8.65 13.33 -9.92
CA ARG A 135 9.79 14.26 -9.86
C ARG A 135 9.36 15.70 -10.16
N GLN A 136 8.59 15.90 -11.22
CA GLN A 136 8.10 17.22 -11.61
C GLN A 136 7.09 17.78 -10.61
N SER A 137 6.27 16.92 -9.99
CA SER A 137 5.32 17.32 -8.94
C SER A 137 6.02 17.87 -7.70
N ILE A 138 7.14 17.27 -7.29
CA ILE A 138 7.97 17.79 -6.19
C ILE A 138 8.49 19.18 -6.51
N VAL A 139 9.04 19.39 -7.73
CA VAL A 139 9.54 20.69 -8.17
C VAL A 139 8.41 21.73 -8.27
N ALA A 140 7.23 21.31 -8.75
CA ALA A 140 6.05 22.18 -8.79
C ALA A 140 5.59 22.59 -7.39
N GLY A 141 5.58 21.64 -6.44
CA GLY A 141 5.28 21.90 -5.04
C GLY A 141 6.23 22.88 -4.37
N GLN A 142 7.55 22.73 -4.62
CA GLN A 142 8.57 23.67 -4.12
C GLN A 142 8.37 25.08 -4.66
N ARG A 143 8.12 25.21 -5.96
CA ARG A 143 7.84 26.52 -6.60
C ARG A 143 6.57 27.16 -6.07
N TRP A 144 5.52 26.38 -5.88
CA TRP A 144 4.27 26.86 -5.30
C TRP A 144 4.48 27.31 -3.84
N GLY A 145 5.14 26.50 -3.01
CA GLY A 145 5.45 26.84 -1.63
C GLY A 145 6.27 28.12 -1.49
N ALA A 146 7.27 28.33 -2.37
CA ALA A 146 8.06 29.56 -2.37
C ALA A 146 7.25 30.80 -2.77
N ARG A 147 6.29 30.68 -3.68
CA ARG A 147 5.39 31.81 -4.00
C ARG A 147 4.47 32.12 -2.83
N LEU A 148 3.80 31.10 -2.31
CA LEU A 148 2.88 31.23 -1.19
C LEU A 148 3.59 31.82 0.07
N GLY A 149 4.83 31.39 0.33
CA GLY A 149 5.62 31.91 1.45
C GLY A 149 5.84 33.42 1.33
N ARG A 150 6.16 33.93 0.13
CA ARG A 150 6.29 35.39 -0.10
C ARG A 150 4.97 36.13 0.11
N GLU A 151 3.88 35.59 -0.42
CA GLU A 151 2.54 36.19 -0.23
C GLU A 151 2.14 36.26 1.26
N ILE A 152 2.40 35.18 2.00
CA ILE A 152 2.14 35.12 3.45
C ILE A 152 3.03 36.15 4.18
N GLU A 153 4.32 36.26 3.81
CA GLU A 153 5.24 37.21 4.42
C GLU A 153 4.76 38.67 4.21
N GLU A 154 4.37 39.02 2.97
CA GLU A 154 3.84 40.33 2.64
C GLU A 154 2.57 40.65 3.45
N GLU A 155 1.62 39.74 3.53
CA GLU A 155 0.40 39.95 4.29
C GLU A 155 0.67 40.01 5.80
N ALA A 156 1.59 39.17 6.30
CA ALA A 156 2.00 39.20 7.70
C ALA A 156 2.64 40.57 8.09
N ARG A 157 3.55 41.09 7.22
CA ARG A 157 4.16 42.42 7.43
C ARG A 157 3.09 43.55 7.46
N LYS A 158 2.13 43.51 6.52
CA LYS A 158 1.01 44.50 6.50
C LYS A 158 0.18 44.43 7.79
N GLU A 159 -0.16 43.25 8.24
CA GLU A 159 -0.99 43.07 9.42
C GLU A 159 -0.26 43.41 10.71
N LEU A 160 1.03 43.07 10.83
CA LEU A 160 1.88 43.44 11.97
C LEU A 160 2.05 44.94 12.05
N LYS A 161 2.26 45.65 10.93
CA LYS A 161 2.36 47.10 10.90
C LYS A 161 1.07 47.78 11.38
N LYS A 162 -0.12 47.27 11.03
CA LYS A 162 -1.41 47.76 11.56
C LYS A 162 -1.49 47.65 13.10
N ARG A 163 -0.81 46.65 13.67
CA ARG A 163 -0.76 46.41 15.12
C ARG A 163 0.41 47.11 15.82
N GLY A 164 1.14 47.97 15.11
CA GLY A 164 2.25 48.75 15.69
C GLY A 164 3.57 47.98 15.78
N VAL A 165 3.70 46.81 15.12
CA VAL A 165 4.95 46.06 15.02
C VAL A 165 5.59 46.38 13.69
N ASP A 166 6.70 47.11 13.68
CA ASP A 166 7.51 47.45 12.51
C ASP A 166 8.67 46.42 12.37
N LEU A 167 8.65 45.64 11.22
CA LEU A 167 9.63 44.59 10.90
C LEU A 167 10.32 44.92 9.57
#